data_5139e5cea6e9585fd3791e2da144ad59
#
_entry.id   5139e5cea6e9585fd3791e2da144ad59
#
_cell.length_a   1.000
_cell.length_b   1.000
_cell.length_c   1.000
_cell.angle_alpha   90.00
_cell.angle_beta   90.00
_cell.angle_gamma   90.00
#
_symmetry.space_group_name_H-M   'P 1'
#
loop_
_entity.id
_entity.type
_entity.pdbx_description
1 polymer ?
#
loop_
_entity_poly.entity_id
_entity_poly.type
_entity_poly.pdbx_seq_one_letter_code
_entity_poly.pdbx_strand_id
1 'polypeptide(L)'
;MPRPYGADAGPDAPTLVEAALFEAGVPVLIVPDGIDAWTAPRRICLAWNEGDEALTATLRALPILAQADSTFITIIDPPQHGPDRSDPGGLLAPFLARHGVRCEVDVLARTLPRISDHLIRATTDRDVDMMIMGAYGRARWSEAMFGGATRDMLQECPVPLFLAR
;
A
#
# COMPACT_ATOMS: atom_id res chain seq x y z
N MET A 1 3.84 10.27 -10.21
CA MET A 1 4.94 11.22 -9.96
C MET A 1 6.20 10.46 -9.56
N PRO A 2 7.43 10.99 -9.78
CA PRO A 2 8.65 10.35 -9.33
C PRO A 2 8.71 10.26 -7.79
N ARG A 3 9.66 9.47 -7.28
CA ARG A 3 9.87 9.34 -5.83
C ARG A 3 10.13 10.71 -5.18
N PRO A 4 9.42 11.06 -4.09
CA PRO A 4 9.56 12.39 -3.47
C PRO A 4 10.87 12.55 -2.67
N TYR A 5 11.64 11.48 -2.48
CA TYR A 5 12.89 11.46 -1.73
C TYR A 5 14.09 10.93 -2.56
N GLY A 6 13.94 10.84 -3.88
CA GLY A 6 15.01 10.43 -4.80
C GLY A 6 16.04 11.54 -5.04
N ALA A 7 17.18 11.20 -5.65
CA ALA A 7 18.23 12.15 -5.99
C ALA A 7 17.76 13.28 -6.94
N ASP A 8 16.76 12.97 -7.77
CA ASP A 8 16.15 13.89 -8.73
C ASP A 8 14.83 14.52 -8.22
N ALA A 9 14.46 14.26 -6.96
CA ALA A 9 13.26 14.83 -6.36
C ALA A 9 13.44 16.33 -6.14
N GLY A 10 12.50 17.13 -6.63
CA GLY A 10 12.44 18.54 -6.28
C GLY A 10 12.19 18.73 -4.77
N PRO A 11 12.65 19.84 -4.18
CA PRO A 11 12.54 20.11 -2.73
C PRO A 11 11.10 20.06 -2.22
N ASP A 12 10.13 20.34 -3.09
CA ASP A 12 8.71 20.40 -2.74
C ASP A 12 7.96 19.06 -2.96
N ALA A 13 8.64 18.04 -3.47
CA ALA A 13 7.97 16.78 -3.82
C ALA A 13 7.28 16.08 -2.63
N PRO A 14 7.85 16.01 -1.41
CA PRO A 14 7.14 15.50 -0.25
C PRO A 14 5.89 16.29 0.10
N THR A 15 5.99 17.63 0.06
CA THR A 15 4.86 18.54 0.35
C THR A 15 3.72 18.36 -0.67
N LEU A 16 4.05 18.12 -1.94
CA LEU A 16 3.04 17.86 -2.97
C LEU A 16 2.29 16.53 -2.73
N VAL A 17 3.00 15.49 -2.28
CA VAL A 17 2.35 14.22 -1.90
C VAL A 17 1.41 14.43 -0.74
N GLU A 18 1.85 15.15 0.29
CA GLU A 18 1.03 15.45 1.45
C GLU A 18 -0.19 16.30 1.09
N ALA A 19 -0.02 17.37 0.32
CA ALA A 19 -1.13 18.21 -0.14
C ALA A 19 -2.15 17.40 -0.95
N ALA A 20 -1.70 16.53 -1.86
CA ALA A 20 -2.58 15.66 -2.63
C ALA A 20 -3.40 14.72 -1.73
N LEU A 21 -2.76 14.08 -0.76
CA LEU A 21 -3.41 13.11 0.12
C LEU A 21 -4.28 13.76 1.21
N PHE A 22 -3.84 14.88 1.81
CA PHE A 22 -4.50 15.47 2.97
C PHE A 22 -5.42 16.63 2.64
N GLU A 23 -5.07 17.48 1.68
CA GLU A 23 -5.84 18.67 1.35
C GLU A 23 -6.80 18.39 0.20
N ALA A 24 -6.31 17.75 -0.87
CA ALA A 24 -7.12 17.45 -2.04
C ALA A 24 -7.89 16.12 -1.91
N GLY A 25 -7.50 15.21 -1.02
CA GLY A 25 -8.13 13.89 -0.84
C GLY A 25 -8.05 13.00 -2.09
N VAL A 26 -7.02 13.21 -2.92
CA VAL A 26 -6.84 12.44 -4.16
C VAL A 26 -5.75 11.37 -3.98
N PRO A 27 -5.90 10.20 -4.64
CA PRO A 27 -4.85 9.19 -4.62
C PRO A 27 -3.60 9.68 -5.33
N VAL A 28 -2.45 9.17 -4.90
CA VAL A 28 -1.14 9.46 -5.49
C VAL A 28 -0.50 8.17 -5.97
N LEU A 29 -0.02 8.17 -7.21
CA LEU A 29 0.81 7.10 -7.74
C LEU A 29 2.27 7.56 -7.79
N ILE A 30 3.12 6.91 -7.01
CA ILE A 30 4.56 7.10 -7.03
C ILE A 30 5.17 6.06 -7.98
N VAL A 31 5.97 6.52 -8.91
CA VAL A 31 6.64 5.65 -9.89
C VAL A 31 8.13 5.65 -9.57
N PRO A 32 8.72 4.47 -9.30
CA PRO A 32 10.16 4.35 -9.07
C PRO A 32 10.96 4.74 -10.32
N ASP A 33 12.21 5.13 -10.10
CA ASP A 33 13.15 5.41 -11.18
C ASP A 33 13.36 4.17 -12.07
N GLY A 34 13.58 4.38 -13.36
CA GLY A 34 13.80 3.30 -14.33
C GLY A 34 12.52 2.68 -14.90
N ILE A 35 11.33 3.20 -14.55
CA ILE A 35 10.07 2.83 -15.20
C ILE A 35 9.69 3.93 -16.20
N ASP A 36 10.03 3.72 -17.47
CA ASP A 36 9.85 4.72 -18.52
C ASP A 36 8.44 4.72 -19.15
N ALA A 37 7.69 3.63 -18.97
CA ALA A 37 6.36 3.49 -19.54
C ALA A 37 5.39 2.84 -18.55
N TRP A 38 4.18 3.36 -18.49
CA TRP A 38 3.10 2.75 -17.73
C TRP A 38 2.58 1.50 -18.43
N THR A 39 2.55 0.41 -17.71
CA THR A 39 1.82 -0.81 -18.10
C THR A 39 0.76 -1.09 -17.02
N ALA A 40 -0.41 -1.58 -17.44
CA ALA A 40 -1.44 -1.96 -16.48
C ALA A 40 -0.90 -3.07 -15.56
N PRO A 41 -0.99 -2.91 -14.23
CA PRO A 41 -0.46 -3.89 -13.30
C PRO A 41 -1.25 -5.20 -13.39
N ARG A 42 -0.53 -6.30 -13.37
CA ARG A 42 -1.10 -7.65 -13.45
C ARG A 42 -1.11 -8.36 -12.10
N ARG A 43 -0.10 -8.10 -11.27
CA ARG A 43 0.08 -8.73 -9.96
C ARG A 43 0.23 -7.63 -8.91
N ILE A 44 -0.72 -7.51 -8.01
CA ILE A 44 -0.80 -6.40 -7.08
C ILE A 44 -0.63 -6.90 -5.64
N CYS A 45 0.23 -6.23 -4.86
CA CYS A 45 0.25 -6.37 -3.42
C CYS A 45 -0.65 -5.28 -2.81
N LEU A 46 -1.67 -5.68 -2.08
CA LEU A 46 -2.54 -4.80 -1.31
C LEU A 46 -2.18 -4.92 0.17
N ALA A 47 -1.50 -3.91 0.71
CA ALA A 47 -1.16 -3.85 2.12
C ALA A 47 -2.41 -3.54 2.96
N TRP A 48 -2.76 -4.47 3.85
CA TRP A 48 -3.98 -4.40 4.65
C TRP A 48 -3.69 -4.45 6.14
N ASN A 49 -4.24 -3.52 6.90
CA ASN A 49 -4.10 -3.41 8.35
C ASN A 49 -5.41 -3.08 9.07
N GLU A 50 -6.55 -3.31 8.40
CA GLU A 50 -7.90 -3.00 8.93
C GLU A 50 -8.13 -1.51 9.26
N GLY A 51 -7.25 -0.63 8.80
CA GLY A 51 -7.38 0.82 9.00
C GLY A 51 -8.25 1.48 7.93
N ASP A 52 -8.83 2.63 8.27
CA ASP A 52 -9.67 3.43 7.36
C ASP A 52 -8.91 3.86 6.11
N GLU A 53 -7.61 4.17 6.26
CA GLU A 53 -6.75 4.55 5.14
C GLU A 53 -6.49 3.38 4.18
N ALA A 54 -6.31 2.16 4.73
CA ALA A 54 -6.17 0.97 3.90
C ALA A 54 -7.48 0.64 3.16
N LEU A 55 -8.63 0.83 3.81
CA LEU A 55 -9.93 0.70 3.19
C LEU A 55 -10.12 1.76 2.09
N THR A 56 -9.80 3.02 2.38
CA THR A 56 -9.88 4.10 1.38
C THR A 56 -9.02 3.80 0.17
N ALA A 57 -7.76 3.37 0.37
CA ALA A 57 -6.86 3.01 -0.72
C ALA A 57 -7.42 1.84 -1.55
N THR A 58 -7.97 0.83 -0.90
CA THR A 58 -8.61 -0.30 -1.56
C THR A 58 -9.79 0.15 -2.43
N LEU A 59 -10.70 0.95 -1.88
CA LEU A 59 -11.88 1.43 -2.60
C LEU A 59 -11.50 2.31 -3.80
N ARG A 60 -10.52 3.20 -3.63
CA ARG A 60 -10.01 4.07 -4.71
C ARG A 60 -9.29 3.27 -5.81
N ALA A 61 -8.67 2.15 -5.46
CA ALA A 61 -7.95 1.29 -6.39
C ALA A 61 -8.81 0.20 -7.03
N LEU A 62 -10.09 0.04 -6.68
CA LEU A 62 -10.96 -1.01 -7.23
C LEU A 62 -10.90 -1.14 -8.76
N PRO A 63 -10.91 -0.05 -9.56
CA PRO A 63 -10.82 -0.17 -11.01
C PRO A 63 -9.51 -0.79 -11.50
N ILE A 64 -8.42 -0.60 -10.76
CA ILE A 64 -7.10 -1.18 -11.06
C ILE A 64 -7.08 -2.64 -10.62
N LEU A 65 -7.53 -2.91 -9.39
CA LEU A 65 -7.61 -4.25 -8.81
C LEU A 65 -8.46 -5.21 -9.67
N ALA A 66 -9.58 -4.73 -10.19
CA ALA A 66 -10.48 -5.56 -11.02
C ALA A 66 -9.87 -5.96 -12.38
N GLN A 67 -8.87 -5.23 -12.85
CA GLN A 67 -8.16 -5.53 -14.10
C GLN A 67 -6.94 -6.44 -13.91
N ALA A 68 -6.46 -6.57 -12.67
CA ALA A 68 -5.29 -7.38 -12.36
C ALA A 68 -5.57 -8.88 -12.49
N ASP A 69 -4.53 -9.65 -12.82
CA ASP A 69 -4.60 -11.11 -12.87
C ASP A 69 -4.68 -11.71 -11.47
N SER A 70 -4.01 -11.10 -10.51
CA SER A 70 -4.01 -11.52 -9.10
C SER A 70 -3.70 -10.36 -8.14
N THR A 71 -4.34 -10.39 -6.97
CA THR A 71 -4.11 -9.45 -5.88
C THR A 71 -3.78 -10.21 -4.60
N PHE A 72 -2.65 -9.88 -3.97
CA PHE A 72 -2.23 -10.45 -2.69
C PHE A 72 -2.59 -9.47 -1.57
N ILE A 73 -3.59 -9.83 -0.76
CA ILE A 73 -3.96 -9.07 0.44
C ILE A 73 -2.92 -9.40 1.52
N THR A 74 -1.93 -8.54 1.67
CA THR A 74 -0.80 -8.77 2.56
C THR A 74 -1.07 -8.16 3.93
N ILE A 75 -1.11 -9.01 4.95
CA ILE A 75 -1.37 -8.66 6.35
C ILE A 75 -0.13 -9.02 7.16
N ILE A 76 0.43 -8.07 7.90
CA ILE A 76 1.63 -8.29 8.70
C ILE A 76 1.24 -8.25 10.17
N ASP A 77 1.53 -9.35 10.89
CA ASP A 77 1.33 -9.52 12.33
C ASP A 77 -0.07 -9.04 12.80
N PRO A 78 -1.15 -9.66 12.29
CA PRO A 78 -2.49 -9.28 12.68
C PRO A 78 -2.70 -9.48 14.18
N PRO A 79 -3.58 -8.69 14.84
CA PRO A 79 -3.84 -8.82 16.26
C PRO A 79 -4.27 -10.25 16.65
N GLN A 80 -3.55 -10.84 17.61
CA GLN A 80 -3.84 -12.22 18.05
C GLN A 80 -5.04 -12.34 19.01
N HIS A 81 -5.66 -11.23 19.42
CA HIS A 81 -6.74 -11.17 20.40
C HIS A 81 -7.90 -10.30 19.88
N GLY A 82 -9.11 -10.87 19.84
CA GLY A 82 -10.33 -10.19 19.39
C GLY A 82 -11.34 -11.18 18.80
N PRO A 83 -12.59 -10.75 18.54
CA PRO A 83 -13.63 -11.59 17.94
C PRO A 83 -13.30 -12.04 16.51
N ASP A 84 -12.50 -11.27 15.78
CA ASP A 84 -12.13 -11.54 14.36
C ASP A 84 -10.83 -12.35 14.19
N ARG A 85 -10.46 -13.05 15.22
CA ARG A 85 -9.19 -13.76 15.42
C ARG A 85 -8.88 -14.87 14.40
N SER A 86 -9.91 -15.43 13.79
CA SER A 86 -9.81 -16.63 12.97
C SER A 86 -9.69 -16.35 11.47
N ASP A 87 -9.86 -15.10 11.05
CA ASP A 87 -9.93 -14.75 9.64
C ASP A 87 -9.34 -13.36 9.33
N PRO A 88 -8.01 -13.21 9.37
CA PRO A 88 -7.37 -11.95 8.96
C PRO A 88 -7.76 -11.62 7.51
N GLY A 89 -8.36 -10.45 7.30
CA GLY A 89 -8.83 -10.04 5.98
C GLY A 89 -10.13 -10.72 5.51
N GLY A 90 -10.81 -11.47 6.37
CA GLY A 90 -11.97 -12.27 6.03
C GLY A 90 -13.16 -11.54 5.42
N LEU A 91 -13.40 -10.28 5.79
CA LEU A 91 -14.42 -9.46 5.15
C LEU A 91 -13.93 -8.81 3.84
N LEU A 92 -12.65 -8.51 3.74
CA LEU A 92 -12.08 -7.84 2.57
C LEU A 92 -12.04 -8.76 1.35
N ALA A 93 -11.59 -10.00 1.50
CA ALA A 93 -11.48 -10.92 0.37
C ALA A 93 -12.85 -11.21 -0.31
N PRO A 94 -13.95 -11.52 0.41
CA PRO A 94 -15.27 -11.63 -0.20
C PRO A 94 -15.78 -10.33 -0.81
N PHE A 95 -15.47 -9.19 -0.21
CA PHE A 95 -15.82 -7.88 -0.77
C PHE A 95 -15.14 -7.68 -2.12
N LEU A 96 -13.83 -7.89 -2.22
CA LEU A 96 -13.07 -7.77 -3.45
C LEU A 96 -13.54 -8.77 -4.51
N ALA A 97 -13.81 -10.01 -4.13
CA ALA A 97 -14.33 -11.04 -5.04
C ALA A 97 -15.66 -10.64 -5.68
N ARG A 98 -16.57 -9.99 -4.93
CA ARG A 98 -17.84 -9.45 -5.46
C ARG A 98 -17.62 -8.33 -6.48
N HIS A 99 -16.48 -7.64 -6.42
CA HIS A 99 -16.07 -6.62 -7.39
C HIS A 99 -15.23 -7.18 -8.55
N GLY A 100 -15.17 -8.51 -8.69
CA GLY A 100 -14.45 -9.17 -9.77
C GLY A 100 -12.93 -9.25 -9.57
N VAL A 101 -12.43 -8.91 -8.37
CA VAL A 101 -11.00 -8.97 -8.05
C VAL A 101 -10.62 -10.41 -7.68
N ARG A 102 -9.61 -10.95 -8.34
CA ARG A 102 -9.00 -12.23 -7.98
C ARG A 102 -7.98 -12.00 -6.88
N CYS A 103 -8.29 -12.39 -5.66
CA CYS A 103 -7.41 -12.12 -4.52
C CYS A 103 -7.11 -13.37 -3.68
N GLU A 104 -5.97 -13.33 -3.04
CA GLU A 104 -5.46 -14.30 -2.08
C GLU A 104 -5.02 -13.55 -0.83
N VAL A 105 -5.31 -14.10 0.36
CA VAL A 105 -4.88 -13.53 1.65
C VAL A 105 -3.50 -14.10 2.01
N ASP A 106 -2.56 -13.21 2.27
CA ASP A 106 -1.18 -13.51 2.61
C ASP A 106 -0.84 -12.95 3.99
N VAL A 107 -0.81 -13.82 5.00
CA VAL A 107 -0.55 -13.43 6.40
C VAL A 107 0.91 -13.68 6.73
N LEU A 108 1.64 -12.61 7.03
CA LEU A 108 3.06 -12.63 7.32
C LEU A 108 3.34 -12.38 8.80
N ALA A 109 4.17 -13.22 9.40
CA ALA A 109 4.70 -12.96 10.73
C ALA A 109 5.71 -11.79 10.69
N ARG A 110 5.70 -10.94 11.72
CA ARG A 110 6.66 -9.84 11.86
C ARG A 110 8.03 -10.36 12.31
N THR A 111 8.88 -10.68 11.34
CA THR A 111 10.25 -11.19 11.54
C THR A 111 11.33 -10.14 11.26
N LEU A 112 10.98 -8.98 10.68
CA LEU A 112 11.87 -7.87 10.36
C LEU A 112 11.53 -6.65 11.22
N PRO A 113 12.48 -5.72 11.43
CA PRO A 113 12.26 -4.56 12.29
C PRO A 113 11.17 -3.60 11.78
N ARG A 114 11.14 -3.32 10.47
CA ARG A 114 10.22 -2.37 9.86
C ARG A 114 9.11 -3.11 9.10
N ILE A 115 7.90 -2.57 9.14
CA ILE A 115 6.77 -3.05 8.32
C ILE A 115 7.07 -2.91 6.83
N SER A 116 7.73 -1.81 6.44
CA SER A 116 8.19 -1.56 5.07
C SER A 116 9.09 -2.66 4.53
N ASP A 117 9.99 -3.23 5.33
CA ASP A 117 10.86 -4.33 4.92
C ASP A 117 10.05 -5.58 4.52
N HIS A 118 8.98 -5.88 5.27
CA HIS A 118 8.07 -6.97 4.94
C HIS A 118 7.31 -6.71 3.64
N LEU A 119 6.81 -5.48 3.46
CA LEU A 119 6.08 -5.10 2.25
C LEU A 119 6.99 -5.14 1.01
N ILE A 120 8.21 -4.61 1.12
CA ILE A 120 9.20 -4.65 0.04
C ILE A 120 9.56 -6.10 -0.31
N ARG A 121 9.78 -6.94 0.71
CA ARG A 121 10.05 -8.36 0.49
C ARG A 121 8.87 -9.05 -0.20
N ALA A 122 7.64 -8.77 0.20
CA ALA A 122 6.44 -9.33 -0.42
C ALA A 122 6.34 -8.97 -1.91
N THR A 123 6.84 -7.79 -2.35
CA THR A 123 6.87 -7.45 -3.78
C THR A 123 7.75 -8.41 -4.58
N THR A 124 8.88 -8.81 -4.01
CA THR A 124 9.82 -9.74 -4.66
C THR A 124 9.33 -11.18 -4.57
N ASP A 125 8.90 -11.62 -3.38
CA ASP A 125 8.49 -13.02 -3.15
C ASP A 125 7.24 -13.40 -3.98
N ARG A 126 6.39 -12.43 -4.29
CA ARG A 126 5.16 -12.60 -5.08
C ARG A 126 5.27 -12.09 -6.52
N ASP A 127 6.43 -11.56 -6.91
CA ASP A 127 6.67 -10.99 -8.25
C ASP A 127 5.55 -10.01 -8.64
N VAL A 128 5.25 -9.06 -7.74
CA VAL A 128 4.20 -8.06 -8.00
C VAL A 128 4.78 -6.85 -8.72
N ASP A 129 3.94 -6.24 -9.54
CA ASP A 129 4.27 -5.09 -10.37
C ASP A 129 3.61 -3.78 -9.90
N MET A 130 2.84 -3.82 -8.79
CA MET A 130 2.30 -2.65 -8.11
C MET A 130 2.04 -2.94 -6.63
N MET A 131 2.26 -1.93 -5.79
CA MET A 131 1.85 -1.91 -4.39
C MET A 131 0.71 -0.91 -4.19
N ILE A 132 -0.32 -1.31 -3.43
CA ILE A 132 -1.40 -0.44 -2.97
C ILE A 132 -1.40 -0.42 -1.46
N MET A 133 -1.41 0.75 -0.85
CA MET A 133 -1.51 0.89 0.61
C MET A 133 -2.19 2.19 1.04
N GLY A 134 -2.76 2.17 2.24
CA GLY A 134 -3.19 3.38 2.93
C GLY A 134 -2.00 4.24 3.35
N ALA A 135 -2.16 5.54 3.25
CA ALA A 135 -1.13 6.48 3.65
C ALA A 135 -1.39 7.08 5.03
N TYR A 136 -0.35 7.17 5.86
CA TYR A 136 -0.36 7.90 7.14
C TYR A 136 -1.47 7.47 8.11
N GLY A 137 -1.69 6.16 8.31
CA GLY A 137 -2.64 5.62 9.29
C GLY A 137 -2.26 5.95 10.74
N ARG A 138 -3.24 5.94 11.61
CA ARG A 138 -3.27 6.06 13.11
C ARG A 138 -2.22 6.90 13.87
N ALA A 139 -1.13 7.35 13.28
CA ALA A 139 0.00 7.97 14.01
C ALA A 139 0.04 9.51 13.95
N ARG A 140 -1.07 10.20 13.65
CA ARG A 140 -1.09 11.66 13.46
C ARG A 140 -0.98 12.49 14.74
N TRP A 141 -1.01 11.88 15.94
CA TRP A 141 -1.09 12.60 17.22
C TRP A 141 0.22 12.71 17.99
N SER A 142 1.34 12.25 17.45
CA SER A 142 2.64 12.53 18.04
C SER A 142 3.52 13.25 17.02
N GLU A 143 4.01 14.42 17.37
CA GLU A 143 4.91 15.28 16.55
C GLU A 143 6.21 14.59 16.10
N ALA A 144 6.42 13.33 16.42
CA ALA A 144 7.62 12.56 16.16
C ALA A 144 7.44 11.36 15.21
N MET A 145 6.21 11.09 14.68
CA MET A 145 5.99 9.90 13.84
C MET A 145 5.16 10.23 12.59
N PHE A 146 5.78 10.82 11.60
CA PHE A 146 5.44 10.53 10.21
C PHE A 146 5.47 9.01 10.06
N GLY A 147 4.33 8.37 9.77
CA GLY A 147 4.20 6.93 9.80
C GLY A 147 5.37 6.26 9.08
N GLY A 148 6.27 5.65 9.85
CA GLY A 148 7.55 5.14 9.33
C GLY A 148 7.38 4.31 8.08
N ALA A 149 6.36 3.43 8.05
CA ALA A 149 6.09 2.59 6.89
C ALA A 149 5.76 3.40 5.62
N THR A 150 4.92 4.45 5.70
CA THR A 150 4.60 5.27 4.51
C THR A 150 5.83 5.98 3.98
N ARG A 151 6.63 6.59 4.86
CA ARG A 151 7.85 7.28 4.46
C ARG A 151 8.87 6.32 3.84
N ASP A 152 9.10 5.19 4.48
CA ASP A 152 10.03 4.17 3.97
C ASP A 152 9.57 3.67 2.59
N MET A 153 8.27 3.41 2.42
CA MET A 153 7.73 2.96 1.13
C MET A 153 7.84 4.04 0.04
N LEU A 154 7.66 5.31 0.38
CA LEU A 154 7.89 6.44 -0.55
C LEU A 154 9.35 6.52 -1.02
N GLN A 155 10.30 6.07 -0.19
CA GLN A 155 11.73 6.08 -0.49
C GLN A 155 12.20 4.81 -1.21
N GLU A 156 11.71 3.66 -0.77
CA GLU A 156 12.35 2.37 -1.04
C GLU A 156 11.48 1.41 -1.89
N CYS A 157 10.16 1.67 -2.07
CA CYS A 157 9.30 0.74 -2.80
C CYS A 157 9.84 0.48 -4.22
N PRO A 158 10.13 -0.77 -4.61
CA PRO A 158 10.76 -1.08 -5.89
C PRO A 158 9.78 -1.07 -7.06
N VAL A 159 8.48 -1.06 -6.81
CA VAL A 159 7.41 -1.07 -7.81
C VAL A 159 6.54 0.19 -7.68
N PRO A 160 5.72 0.55 -8.69
CA PRO A 160 4.73 1.60 -8.56
C PRO A 160 3.91 1.48 -7.30
N LEU A 161 3.83 2.58 -6.53
CA LEU A 161 3.17 2.65 -5.24
C LEU A 161 1.94 3.55 -5.32
N PHE A 162 0.76 2.96 -5.18
CA PHE A 162 -0.52 3.67 -5.09
C PHE A 162 -0.85 3.94 -3.61
N LEU A 163 -1.06 5.21 -3.30
CA LEU A 163 -1.40 5.70 -1.97
C LEU A 163 -2.73 6.42 -1.99
N ALA A 164 -3.56 6.18 -0.98
CA ALA A 164 -4.73 7.01 -0.70
C ALA A 164 -4.98 7.10 0.81
N ARG A 165 -5.83 8.07 1.16
CA ARG A 165 -6.21 8.33 2.54
C ARG A 165 -7.68 8.75 2.61
#